data_9cbe84b4a9ca95beeab4ac02529f2b39
#
_entry.id   9cbe84b4a9ca95beeab4ac02529f2b39
#
_cell.length_a   1.000
_cell.length_b   1.000
_cell.length_c   1.000
_cell.angle_alpha   90.00
_cell.angle_beta   90.00
_cell.angle_gamma   90.00
#
_symmetry.space_group_name_H-M   'P 1'
#
loop_
_entity.id
_entity.type
_entity.pdbx_description
1 polymer ?
#
loop_
_entity_poly.entity_id
_entity_poly.type
_entity_poly.pdbx_seq_one_letter_code
_entity_poly.pdbx_strand_id
1 'polypeptide(L)'
;IIASIDLFPTIMHYAGSHSFRQEIDGINVSSFFENPSLRLRDEYVYVKSGQVHGIRKGDWVYLPKTGNSKFKEGDVPELFNLKQDVGESDNLEQKYPDKVKELQELMQKY
;
A
#
# COMPACT_ATOMS: atom_id res chain seq x y z
N ILE A 1 7.77 -1.38 2.18
CA ILE A 1 6.65 -2.18 1.62
C ILE A 1 7.20 -3.05 0.49
N ILE A 2 6.84 -4.33 0.48
CA ILE A 2 7.06 -5.28 -0.61
C ILE A 2 5.70 -5.88 -0.95
N ALA A 3 5.38 -5.95 -2.24
CA ALA A 3 4.12 -6.48 -2.75
C ALA A 3 4.37 -7.72 -3.62
N SER A 4 3.35 -8.56 -3.81
CA SER A 4 3.46 -9.76 -4.66
C SER A 4 3.83 -9.44 -6.11
N ILE A 5 3.44 -8.27 -6.62
CA ILE A 5 3.83 -7.78 -7.95
C ILE A 5 5.35 -7.57 -8.10
N ASP A 6 6.07 -7.42 -7.00
CA ASP A 6 7.54 -7.22 -6.99
C ASP A 6 8.31 -8.53 -7.15
N LEU A 7 7.64 -9.68 -6.99
CA LEU A 7 8.28 -11.00 -7.13
C LEU A 7 8.79 -11.24 -8.55
N PHE A 8 7.99 -10.94 -9.55
CA PHE A 8 8.35 -11.17 -10.94
C PHE A 8 9.63 -10.42 -11.36
N PRO A 9 9.74 -9.08 -11.23
CA PRO A 9 10.95 -8.37 -11.60
C PRO A 9 12.17 -8.78 -10.75
N THR A 10 11.95 -9.16 -9.49
CA THR A 10 13.03 -9.62 -8.61
C THR A 10 13.58 -10.99 -9.03
N ILE A 11 12.71 -11.94 -9.35
CA ILE A 11 13.11 -13.26 -9.85
C ILE A 11 13.83 -13.11 -11.19
N MET A 12 13.34 -12.27 -12.09
CA MET A 12 13.97 -12.01 -13.38
C MET A 12 15.38 -11.40 -13.21
N HIS A 13 15.56 -10.51 -12.24
CA HIS A 13 16.88 -9.98 -11.90
C HIS A 13 17.86 -11.11 -11.50
N TYR A 14 17.46 -12.02 -10.58
CA TYR A 14 18.30 -13.15 -10.19
C TYR A 14 18.53 -14.16 -11.32
N ALA A 15 17.60 -14.26 -12.25
CA ALA A 15 17.75 -15.09 -13.47
C ALA A 15 18.64 -14.43 -14.55
N GLY A 16 19.19 -13.25 -14.29
CA GLY A 16 20.06 -12.54 -15.23
C GLY A 16 19.33 -11.85 -16.38
N SER A 17 18.00 -11.70 -16.31
CA SER A 17 17.21 -10.98 -17.31
C SER A 17 16.88 -9.57 -16.82
N HIS A 18 17.19 -8.57 -17.65
CA HIS A 18 17.01 -7.15 -17.29
C HIS A 18 16.04 -6.40 -18.21
N SER A 19 15.46 -7.09 -19.20
CA SER A 19 14.55 -6.47 -20.15
C SER A 19 13.14 -7.06 -20.07
N PHE A 20 12.16 -6.18 -19.96
CA PHE A 20 10.74 -6.53 -20.08
C PHE A 20 10.18 -5.96 -21.37
N ARG A 21 9.32 -6.71 -22.05
CA ARG A 21 8.65 -6.25 -23.27
C ARG A 21 7.46 -5.33 -22.97
N GLN A 22 7.01 -5.28 -21.73
CA GLN A 22 5.86 -4.50 -21.28
C GLN A 22 6.23 -3.76 -19.98
N GLU A 23 5.60 -2.61 -19.75
CA GLU A 23 5.65 -1.93 -18.48
C GLU A 23 4.98 -2.82 -17.41
N ILE A 24 5.59 -2.86 -16.24
CA ILE A 24 5.11 -3.63 -15.09
C ILE A 24 5.07 -2.73 -13.86
N ASP A 25 4.07 -2.93 -13.01
CA ASP A 25 3.89 -2.15 -11.79
C ASP A 25 4.85 -2.58 -10.65
N GLY A 26 5.39 -3.79 -10.76
CA GLY A 26 6.35 -4.33 -9.79
C GLY A 26 7.73 -3.70 -9.91
N ILE A 27 8.43 -3.60 -8.79
CA ILE A 27 9.83 -3.16 -8.73
C ILE A 27 10.74 -4.31 -8.32
N ASN A 28 11.99 -4.27 -8.78
CA ASN A 28 13.01 -5.20 -8.32
C ASN A 28 13.40 -4.85 -6.87
N VAL A 29 13.16 -5.77 -5.95
CA VAL A 29 13.45 -5.59 -4.52
C VAL A 29 14.68 -6.39 -4.04
N SER A 30 15.52 -6.88 -4.95
CA SER A 30 16.71 -7.68 -4.60
C SER A 30 17.62 -6.97 -3.60
N SER A 31 17.82 -5.67 -3.74
CA SER A 31 18.64 -4.88 -2.83
C SER A 31 18.12 -4.85 -1.38
N PHE A 32 16.81 -5.05 -1.16
CA PHE A 32 16.25 -5.21 0.18
C PHE A 32 16.77 -6.47 0.88
N PHE A 33 16.96 -7.57 0.14
CA PHE A 33 17.48 -8.81 0.72
C PHE A 33 18.95 -8.70 1.15
N GLU A 34 19.70 -7.82 0.51
CA GLU A 34 21.08 -7.49 0.89
C GLU A 34 21.13 -6.50 2.06
N ASN A 35 20.21 -5.55 2.08
CA ASN A 35 20.08 -4.54 3.13
C ASN A 35 18.61 -4.29 3.51
N PRO A 36 18.07 -4.98 4.54
CA PRO A 36 16.68 -4.86 4.96
C PRO A 36 16.26 -3.47 5.49
N SER A 37 17.22 -2.57 5.71
CA SER A 37 16.93 -1.19 6.10
C SER A 37 16.45 -0.32 4.94
N LEU A 38 16.61 -0.79 3.70
CA LEU A 38 16.19 -0.03 2.52
C LEU A 38 14.66 0.03 2.42
N ARG A 39 14.15 1.22 2.10
CA ARG A 39 12.75 1.44 1.80
C ARG A 39 12.60 1.65 0.28
N LEU A 40 12.33 0.58 -0.46
CA LEU A 40 12.25 0.60 -1.92
C LEU A 40 10.88 1.06 -2.43
N ARG A 41 9.85 0.89 -1.64
CA ARG A 41 8.49 1.35 -1.92
C ARG A 41 7.93 2.04 -0.68
N ASP A 42 7.54 3.30 -0.80
CA ASP A 42 6.97 4.06 0.32
C ASP A 42 5.45 4.01 0.34
N GLU A 43 4.82 3.87 -0.83
CA GLU A 43 3.36 3.84 -0.94
C GLU A 43 2.86 2.62 -1.72
N TYR A 44 1.67 2.15 -1.35
CA TYR A 44 0.98 1.04 -1.99
C TYR A 44 -0.52 1.27 -1.98
N VAL A 45 -1.16 1.10 -3.14
CA VAL A 45 -2.60 1.27 -3.33
C VAL A 45 -3.27 -0.08 -3.35
N TYR A 46 -4.30 -0.24 -2.53
CA TYR A 46 -5.14 -1.43 -2.51
C TYR A 46 -6.24 -1.28 -3.56
N VAL A 47 -6.19 -2.11 -4.59
CA VAL A 47 -7.16 -2.11 -5.69
C VAL A 47 -7.96 -3.39 -5.66
N LYS A 48 -9.29 -3.28 -5.80
CA LYS A 48 -10.20 -4.41 -5.94
C LYS A 48 -11.22 -4.10 -7.02
N SER A 49 -11.37 -5.00 -7.98
CA SER A 49 -12.31 -4.84 -9.11
C SER A 49 -12.16 -3.50 -9.85
N GLY A 50 -10.91 -3.03 -10.02
CA GLY A 50 -10.60 -1.78 -10.69
C GLY A 50 -10.88 -0.50 -9.89
N GLN A 51 -11.22 -0.64 -8.61
CA GLN A 51 -11.46 0.50 -7.72
C GLN A 51 -10.42 0.56 -6.60
N VAL A 52 -10.01 1.78 -6.25
CA VAL A 52 -9.11 2.01 -5.12
C VAL A 52 -9.87 1.83 -3.82
N HIS A 53 -9.43 0.88 -3.00
CA HIS A 53 -10.03 0.52 -1.71
C HIS A 53 -9.27 1.04 -0.51
N GLY A 54 -8.06 1.53 -0.71
CA GLY A 54 -7.26 2.08 0.37
C GLY A 54 -5.85 2.41 -0.11
N ILE A 55 -5.10 3.03 0.77
CA ILE A 55 -3.71 3.38 0.52
C ILE A 55 -2.86 3.15 1.76
N ARG A 56 -1.65 2.66 1.55
CA ARG A 56 -0.60 2.63 2.56
C ARG A 56 0.52 3.56 2.15
N LYS A 57 0.96 4.41 3.08
CA LYS A 57 2.16 5.25 2.92
C LYS A 57 3.03 5.12 4.17
N GLY A 58 4.21 4.54 4.00
CA GLY A 58 5.08 4.21 5.12
C GLY A 58 4.38 3.26 6.10
N ASP A 59 4.21 3.73 7.34
CA ASP A 59 3.56 2.97 8.41
C ASP A 59 2.05 3.25 8.52
N TRP A 60 1.51 4.19 7.74
CA TRP A 60 0.10 4.57 7.79
C TRP A 60 -0.72 3.84 6.73
N VAL A 61 -1.87 3.33 7.14
CA VAL A 61 -2.89 2.72 6.28
C VAL A 61 -4.17 3.52 6.42
N TYR A 62 -4.75 3.92 5.28
CA TYR A 62 -6.05 4.57 5.22
C TYR A 62 -7.01 3.77 4.34
N LEU A 63 -8.18 3.48 4.89
CA LEU A 63 -9.26 2.78 4.24
C LEU A 63 -10.49 3.70 4.22
N PRO A 64 -10.80 4.32 3.08
CA PRO A 64 -11.99 5.15 2.97
C PRO A 64 -13.24 4.28 3.00
N LYS A 65 -14.34 4.86 3.46
CA LYS A 65 -15.65 4.25 3.31
C LYS A 65 -16.01 4.16 1.83
N THR A 66 -15.99 2.97 1.27
CA THR A 66 -16.47 2.73 -0.08
C THR A 66 -17.85 2.10 -0.03
N GLY A 67 -18.86 2.73 -0.67
CA GLY A 67 -20.24 2.26 -0.67
C GLY A 67 -20.49 0.86 -1.26
N ASN A 68 -19.44 0.19 -1.75
CA ASN A 68 -19.47 -1.17 -2.30
C ASN A 68 -18.67 -2.19 -1.47
N SER A 69 -18.12 -1.80 -0.34
CA SER A 69 -17.46 -2.78 0.53
C SER A 69 -18.53 -3.64 1.19
N LYS A 70 -18.29 -4.94 1.30
CA LYS A 70 -19.11 -5.86 2.12
C LYS A 70 -19.00 -5.55 3.62
N PHE A 71 -18.49 -4.38 4.00
CA PHE A 71 -18.46 -3.89 5.34
C PHE A 71 -19.86 -3.47 5.73
N LYS A 72 -20.22 -3.75 6.97
CA LYS A 72 -21.56 -3.58 7.50
C LYS A 72 -22.03 -2.12 7.38
N GLU A 73 -23.33 -1.94 7.25
CA GLU A 73 -23.98 -0.63 7.33
C GLU A 73 -23.48 0.11 8.59
N GLY A 74 -22.86 1.28 8.40
CA GLY A 74 -22.24 2.03 9.49
C GLY A 74 -20.72 2.13 9.47
N ASP A 75 -20.04 1.53 8.47
CA ASP A 75 -18.58 1.62 8.36
C ASP A 75 -18.12 3.07 8.20
N VAL A 76 -17.23 3.47 9.09
CA VAL A 76 -16.55 4.78 9.06
C VAL A 76 -15.20 4.62 8.34
N PRO A 77 -14.62 5.70 7.81
CA PRO A 77 -13.23 5.68 7.35
C PRO A 77 -12.30 5.21 8.45
N GLU A 78 -11.25 4.50 8.09
CA GLU A 78 -10.32 3.93 9.05
C GLU A 78 -8.89 4.37 8.73
N LEU A 79 -8.17 4.75 9.78
CA LEU A 79 -6.76 5.12 9.73
C LEU A 79 -6.01 4.32 10.79
N PHE A 80 -4.94 3.64 10.37
CA PHE A 80 -4.11 2.85 11.27
C PHE A 80 -2.64 3.22 11.15
N ASN A 81 -1.88 3.06 12.24
CA ASN A 81 -0.44 3.17 12.25
C ASN A 81 0.19 1.80 12.55
N LEU A 82 0.65 1.11 11.53
CA LEU A 82 1.17 -0.25 11.62
C LEU A 82 2.45 -0.39 12.45
N LYS A 83 3.16 0.71 12.72
CA LYS A 83 4.32 0.68 13.60
C LYS A 83 3.93 0.47 15.06
N GLN A 84 2.77 0.95 15.45
CA GLN A 84 2.25 0.89 16.82
C GLN A 84 1.17 -0.18 16.98
N ASP A 85 0.41 -0.43 15.91
CA ASP A 85 -0.75 -1.32 15.88
C ASP A 85 -0.75 -2.15 14.59
N VAL A 86 0.01 -3.24 14.57
CA VAL A 86 0.11 -4.18 13.44
C VAL A 86 -1.23 -4.90 13.19
N GLY A 87 -2.05 -5.02 14.23
CA GLY A 87 -3.35 -5.69 14.17
C GLY A 87 -4.49 -4.83 13.67
N GLU A 88 -4.24 -3.53 13.38
CA GLU A 88 -5.26 -2.59 12.90
C GLU A 88 -6.50 -2.56 13.81
N SER A 89 -6.25 -2.52 15.13
CA SER A 89 -7.29 -2.60 16.16
C SER A 89 -7.76 -1.24 16.68
N ASP A 90 -6.96 -0.19 16.48
CA ASP A 90 -7.22 1.18 16.97
C ASP A 90 -7.39 2.16 15.80
N ASN A 91 -8.64 2.51 15.50
CA ASN A 91 -8.95 3.46 14.43
C ASN A 91 -8.58 4.88 14.86
N LEU A 92 -7.58 5.45 14.22
CA LEU A 92 -7.01 6.78 14.49
C LEU A 92 -7.59 7.89 13.62
N GLU A 93 -8.63 7.63 12.83
CA GLU A 93 -9.20 8.56 11.85
C GLU A 93 -9.57 9.91 12.49
N GLN A 94 -10.26 9.89 13.63
CA GLN A 94 -10.67 11.11 14.32
C GLN A 94 -9.51 11.83 15.01
N LYS A 95 -8.45 11.10 15.37
CA LYS A 95 -7.30 11.63 16.08
C LYS A 95 -6.31 12.36 15.16
N TYR A 96 -6.22 11.95 13.90
CA TYR A 96 -5.26 12.49 12.92
C TYR A 96 -5.93 12.93 11.61
N PRO A 97 -6.82 13.96 11.64
CA PRO A 97 -7.55 14.40 10.46
C PRO A 97 -6.63 14.93 9.34
N ASP A 98 -5.51 15.54 9.67
CA ASP A 98 -4.53 16.01 8.68
C ASP A 98 -3.89 14.86 7.92
N LYS A 99 -3.62 13.75 8.61
CA LYS A 99 -3.08 12.53 7.98
C LYS A 99 -4.12 11.87 7.07
N VAL A 100 -5.38 11.86 7.47
CA VAL A 100 -6.50 11.39 6.63
C VAL A 100 -6.55 12.19 5.34
N LYS A 101 -6.51 13.52 5.44
CA LYS A 101 -6.56 14.41 4.28
C LYS A 101 -5.36 14.18 3.33
N GLU A 102 -4.15 14.08 3.87
CA GLU A 102 -2.93 13.76 3.08
C GLU A 102 -3.12 12.48 2.26
N LEU A 103 -3.60 11.41 2.90
CA LEU A 103 -3.78 10.11 2.26
C LEU A 103 -4.95 10.09 1.26
N GLN A 104 -6.02 10.85 1.53
CA GLN A 104 -7.11 11.05 0.58
C GLN A 104 -6.66 11.76 -0.69
N GLU A 105 -5.88 12.85 -0.55
CA GLU A 105 -5.31 13.58 -1.69
C GLU A 105 -4.35 12.68 -2.50
N LEU A 106 -3.59 11.84 -1.82
CA LEU A 106 -2.70 10.89 -2.49
C LEU A 106 -3.49 9.84 -3.27
N MET A 107 -4.60 9.32 -2.72
CA MET A 107 -5.48 8.36 -3.42
C MET A 107 -6.09 8.91 -4.70
N GLN A 108 -6.34 10.22 -4.79
CA GLN A 108 -6.92 10.84 -5.98
C GLN A 108 -6.01 10.83 -7.21
N LYS A 109 -4.73 10.47 -7.03
CA LYS A 109 -3.76 10.36 -8.13
C LYS A 109 -3.86 9.03 -8.89
N TYR A 110 -4.57 8.08 -8.33
CA TYR A 110 -4.77 6.72 -8.84
C TYR A 110 -6.21 6.47 -9.30
#